data_7bfacbbee0b94961f81622725e47acae
#
_entry.id   7bfacbbee0b94961f81622725e47acae
#
_cell.length_a   1.000
_cell.length_b   1.000
_cell.length_c   1.000
_cell.angle_alpha   90.00
_cell.angle_beta   90.00
_cell.angle_gamma   90.00
#
_symmetry.space_group_name_H-M   'P 1'
#
loop_
_entity.id
_entity.type
_entity.pdbx_description
1 polymer ?
#
loop_
_entity_poly.entity_id
_entity_poly.type
_entity_poly.pdbx_seq_one_letter_code
_entity_poly.pdbx_strand_id
1 'polypeptide(L)'
;MDHFPIFVALAGRRVILSGGGDAALAKLRLLLKTTAHITVFGPNAAPEIKQWHASGKLTYIARKIEPGDAMCAVLAYAADEDDALDARTSQIARADGAMVNIVDNLGDSQFITPAIVDRDPVTIAIGTEGAAPVLARAIKADLEERLPQKLGTLARIGKSFRKAADALPMGRARRDFWRDYYFNSGPKADSNADIQSALDTTLAKHIAQKSRDAHVAFVGAGPGDPELLTLKARKAIDEADVIIHDRLVTGEILELARREALIVDAGKEGFGPSMSQTRINALIAEHTQNGAQVVRLKSGDPTIFGRLDEEIETCAAHNIAYSIIPGITAASAAVASIGQSFTRRGRNGSVRFLTGHDMKGFADHDWASLAKPDAVAAIYMGKKAARFVQGRLLMHGADRLTPVTLIENASRPDQRIIPATLETLADVTAVTGPAVIFIGLAPRDAANSLADLPQEEFA
;
A
#
# COMPACT_ATOMS: atom_id res chain seq x y z
N MET A 1 5.27 -9.19 12.48
CA MET A 1 4.27 -8.59 13.39
C MET A 1 4.02 -9.58 14.51
N ASP A 2 4.45 -9.25 15.70
CA ASP A 2 4.30 -10.15 16.86
C ASP A 2 2.99 -9.92 17.59
N HIS A 3 2.40 -8.72 17.44
CA HIS A 3 1.10 -8.38 18.02
C HIS A 3 0.07 -8.08 16.94
N PHE A 4 -1.08 -8.77 16.99
CA PHE A 4 -2.19 -8.52 16.07
C PHE A 4 -3.09 -7.40 16.60
N PRO A 5 -3.29 -6.29 15.87
CA PRO A 5 -4.10 -5.16 16.32
C PRO A 5 -5.60 -5.49 16.30
N ILE A 6 -6.24 -5.39 17.45
CA ILE A 6 -7.69 -5.57 17.61
C ILE A 6 -8.28 -4.50 18.53
N PHE A 7 -9.57 -4.23 18.40
CA PHE A 7 -10.34 -3.43 19.34
C PHE A 7 -11.18 -4.36 20.21
N VAL A 8 -10.96 -4.32 21.53
CA VAL A 8 -11.68 -5.15 22.50
C VAL A 8 -12.95 -4.44 22.95
N ALA A 9 -14.10 -5.11 22.88
CA ALA A 9 -15.36 -4.58 23.39
C ALA A 9 -15.36 -4.60 24.92
N LEU A 10 -15.35 -3.43 25.52
CA LEU A 10 -15.30 -3.27 26.99
C LEU A 10 -16.62 -2.80 27.61
N ALA A 11 -17.65 -2.49 26.84
CA ALA A 11 -18.94 -2.02 27.34
C ALA A 11 -19.57 -3.06 28.30
N GLY A 12 -19.76 -2.66 29.55
CA GLY A 12 -20.30 -3.55 30.59
C GLY A 12 -19.38 -4.71 30.98
N ARG A 13 -18.14 -4.71 30.54
CA ARG A 13 -17.15 -5.74 30.86
C ARG A 13 -16.29 -5.32 32.05
N ARG A 14 -15.80 -6.29 32.79
CA ARG A 14 -14.91 -6.06 33.93
C ARG A 14 -13.47 -5.91 33.47
N VAL A 15 -12.81 -4.87 33.97
CA VAL A 15 -11.37 -4.62 33.82
C VAL A 15 -10.78 -4.45 35.21
N ILE A 16 -9.67 -5.09 35.49
CA ILE A 16 -8.96 -4.93 36.75
C ILE A 16 -7.62 -4.24 36.56
N LEU A 17 -7.17 -3.55 37.60
CA LEU A 17 -5.87 -2.96 37.69
C LEU A 17 -5.30 -3.14 39.09
N SER A 18 -4.10 -3.67 39.20
CA SER A 18 -3.32 -3.68 40.43
C SER A 18 -2.30 -2.54 40.40
N GLY A 19 -2.26 -1.76 41.47
CA GLY A 19 -1.38 -0.60 41.60
C GLY A 19 -2.13 0.66 42.01
N GLY A 20 -1.41 1.61 42.56
CA GLY A 20 -1.99 2.88 43.05
C GLY A 20 -1.15 4.12 42.73
N GLY A 21 0.01 3.95 42.06
CA GLY A 21 0.96 5.01 41.72
C GLY A 21 0.72 5.65 40.36
N ASP A 22 1.77 6.28 39.82
CA ASP A 22 1.72 7.06 38.57
C ASP A 22 1.44 6.15 37.36
N ALA A 23 2.00 4.94 37.31
CA ALA A 23 1.73 3.97 36.26
C ALA A 23 0.25 3.58 36.20
N ALA A 24 -0.34 3.33 37.35
CA ALA A 24 -1.78 3.03 37.52
C ALA A 24 -2.65 4.21 37.05
N LEU A 25 -2.32 5.45 37.46
CA LEU A 25 -3.03 6.65 37.04
C LEU A 25 -3.00 6.86 35.53
N ALA A 26 -1.85 6.64 34.89
CA ALA A 26 -1.70 6.77 33.43
C ALA A 26 -2.62 5.80 32.67
N LYS A 27 -2.74 4.56 33.13
CA LYS A 27 -3.65 3.55 32.53
C LYS A 27 -5.11 3.86 32.82
N LEU A 28 -5.43 4.25 34.06
CA LEU A 28 -6.81 4.60 34.45
C LEU A 28 -7.38 5.77 33.65
N ARG A 29 -6.59 6.80 33.34
CA ARG A 29 -7.02 7.93 32.51
C ARG A 29 -7.48 7.49 31.12
N LEU A 30 -6.92 6.42 30.57
CA LEU A 30 -7.36 5.83 29.30
C LEU A 30 -8.60 4.95 29.49
N LEU A 31 -8.59 4.08 30.49
CA LEU A 31 -9.67 3.14 30.77
C LEU A 31 -10.98 3.86 31.15
N LEU A 32 -10.91 4.97 31.88
CA LEU A 32 -12.05 5.80 32.24
C LEU A 32 -12.77 6.48 31.08
N LYS A 33 -12.18 6.46 29.88
CA LYS A 33 -12.86 6.86 28.63
C LYS A 33 -13.79 5.78 28.10
N THR A 34 -13.69 4.56 28.61
CA THR A 34 -14.52 3.43 28.22
C THR A 34 -15.73 3.29 29.18
N THR A 35 -16.69 2.44 28.80
CA THR A 35 -17.83 2.06 29.65
C THR A 35 -17.58 0.74 30.39
N ALA A 36 -16.33 0.39 30.65
CA ALA A 36 -15.94 -0.78 31.42
C ALA A 36 -16.23 -0.61 32.93
N HIS A 37 -16.48 -1.71 33.61
CA HIS A 37 -16.49 -1.76 35.08
C HIS A 37 -15.07 -1.96 35.59
N ILE A 38 -14.43 -0.87 36.02
CA ILE A 38 -13.03 -0.87 36.44
C ILE A 38 -12.95 -1.13 37.94
N THR A 39 -12.15 -2.14 38.34
CA THR A 39 -11.80 -2.41 39.73
C THR A 39 -10.30 -2.24 39.90
N VAL A 40 -9.90 -1.43 40.88
CA VAL A 40 -8.51 -1.15 41.22
C VAL A 40 -8.18 -1.79 42.56
N PHE A 41 -7.10 -2.56 42.62
CA PHE A 41 -6.53 -3.16 43.82
C PHE A 41 -5.20 -2.46 44.16
N GLY A 42 -5.01 -2.14 45.43
CA GLY A 42 -3.76 -1.57 45.91
C GLY A 42 -3.87 -1.08 47.35
N PRO A 43 -2.90 -1.37 48.22
CA PRO A 43 -2.96 -0.92 49.61
C PRO A 43 -2.89 0.60 49.76
N ASN A 44 -2.20 1.27 48.85
CA ASN A 44 -1.98 2.70 48.83
C ASN A 44 -2.35 3.27 47.45
N ALA A 45 -3.47 3.95 47.36
CA ALA A 45 -3.87 4.60 46.10
C ALA A 45 -3.70 6.10 46.16
N ALA A 46 -3.29 6.68 44.99
CA ALA A 46 -3.24 8.11 44.76
C ALA A 46 -4.58 8.81 45.07
N PRO A 47 -4.58 10.07 45.47
CA PRO A 47 -5.82 10.80 45.79
C PRO A 47 -6.86 10.79 44.67
N GLU A 48 -6.42 10.85 43.41
CA GLU A 48 -7.30 10.82 42.25
C GLU A 48 -8.08 9.49 42.14
N ILE A 49 -7.45 8.37 42.42
CA ILE A 49 -8.14 7.04 42.43
C ILE A 49 -9.24 7.01 43.45
N LYS A 50 -8.95 7.54 44.64
CA LYS A 50 -9.95 7.64 45.74
C LYS A 50 -11.09 8.59 45.33
N GLN A 51 -10.80 9.68 44.67
CA GLN A 51 -11.81 10.62 44.14
C GLN A 51 -12.66 9.97 43.06
N TRP A 52 -12.07 9.21 42.11
CA TRP A 52 -12.83 8.47 41.11
C TRP A 52 -13.72 7.37 41.73
N HIS A 53 -13.23 6.72 42.74
CA HIS A 53 -14.05 5.79 43.53
C HIS A 53 -15.23 6.48 44.21
N ALA A 54 -14.99 7.58 44.94
CA ALA A 54 -16.04 8.34 45.60
C ALA A 54 -17.10 8.89 44.63
N SER A 55 -16.71 9.20 43.38
CA SER A 55 -17.60 9.65 42.31
C SER A 55 -18.25 8.51 41.51
N GLY A 56 -18.03 7.24 41.90
CA GLY A 56 -18.64 6.06 41.25
C GLY A 56 -18.06 5.72 39.86
N LYS A 57 -16.92 6.32 39.47
CA LYS A 57 -16.29 6.06 38.15
C LYS A 57 -15.56 4.73 38.11
N LEU A 58 -15.11 4.21 39.25
CA LEU A 58 -14.44 2.93 39.40
C LEU A 58 -14.69 2.37 40.81
N THR A 59 -14.36 1.11 41.03
CA THR A 59 -14.33 0.50 42.37
C THR A 59 -12.86 0.42 42.83
N TYR A 60 -12.57 0.90 44.02
CA TYR A 60 -11.24 0.80 44.63
C TYR A 60 -11.30 -0.11 45.86
N ILE A 61 -10.36 -1.06 45.95
CA ILE A 61 -10.22 -2.03 47.04
C ILE A 61 -8.82 -1.89 47.65
N ALA A 62 -8.76 -1.46 48.90
CA ALA A 62 -7.51 -1.10 49.59
C ALA A 62 -6.73 -2.34 50.08
N ARG A 63 -6.44 -3.28 49.20
CA ARG A 63 -5.61 -4.46 49.45
C ARG A 63 -4.95 -4.93 48.16
N LYS A 64 -3.95 -5.79 48.26
CA LYS A 64 -3.37 -6.46 47.08
C LYS A 64 -4.40 -7.41 46.47
N ILE A 65 -4.21 -7.67 45.16
CA ILE A 65 -5.02 -8.66 44.45
C ILE A 65 -4.78 -10.08 44.98
N GLU A 66 -5.82 -10.90 45.03
CA GLU A 66 -5.81 -12.28 45.48
C GLU A 66 -6.41 -13.22 44.41
N PRO A 67 -6.11 -14.53 44.43
CA PRO A 67 -6.73 -15.50 43.52
C PRO A 67 -8.26 -15.39 43.53
N GLY A 68 -8.88 -15.36 42.34
CA GLY A 68 -10.32 -15.19 42.16
C GLY A 68 -10.74 -13.72 41.92
N ASP A 69 -9.92 -12.74 42.25
CA ASP A 69 -10.25 -11.32 42.07
C ASP A 69 -10.35 -10.91 40.57
N ALA A 70 -9.67 -11.61 39.68
CA ALA A 70 -9.72 -11.34 38.24
C ALA A 70 -10.74 -12.22 37.48
N MET A 71 -11.51 -13.03 38.17
CA MET A 71 -12.54 -13.85 37.52
C MET A 71 -13.54 -12.98 36.76
N CYS A 72 -13.88 -13.41 35.53
CA CYS A 72 -14.73 -12.68 34.58
C CYS A 72 -14.18 -11.32 34.11
N ALA A 73 -12.94 -10.95 34.44
CA ALA A 73 -12.30 -9.79 33.85
C ALA A 73 -11.81 -10.12 32.47
N VAL A 74 -11.99 -9.18 31.53
CA VAL A 74 -11.48 -9.31 30.14
C VAL A 74 -10.00 -8.91 30.06
N LEU A 75 -9.66 -7.81 30.76
CA LEU A 75 -8.30 -7.26 30.79
C LEU A 75 -7.86 -7.06 32.26
N ALA A 76 -6.59 -7.32 32.49
CA ALA A 76 -5.91 -7.04 33.73
C ALA A 76 -4.64 -6.24 33.49
N TYR A 77 -4.42 -5.21 34.29
CA TYR A 77 -3.20 -4.40 34.26
C TYR A 77 -2.45 -4.58 35.57
N ALA A 78 -1.17 -4.95 35.48
CA ALA A 78 -0.24 -4.93 36.57
C ALA A 78 0.58 -3.63 36.51
N ALA A 79 0.41 -2.76 37.49
CA ALA A 79 0.95 -1.39 37.55
C ALA A 79 1.34 -1.00 38.99
N ASP A 80 1.90 -1.96 39.73
CA ASP A 80 2.34 -1.76 41.10
C ASP A 80 3.70 -1.07 41.20
N GLU A 81 4.43 -0.89 40.04
CA GLU A 81 5.78 -0.36 39.98
C GLU A 81 6.78 -1.18 40.80
N ASP A 82 6.51 -2.47 40.95
CA ASP A 82 7.32 -3.47 41.63
C ASP A 82 7.24 -4.79 40.86
N ASP A 83 8.39 -5.24 40.34
CA ASP A 83 8.45 -6.42 39.46
C ASP A 83 7.87 -7.69 40.10
N ALA A 84 8.08 -7.88 41.41
CA ALA A 84 7.56 -9.06 42.10
C ALA A 84 6.03 -9.02 42.30
N LEU A 85 5.49 -7.84 42.59
CA LEU A 85 4.04 -7.62 42.71
C LEU A 85 3.36 -7.72 41.35
N ASP A 86 3.98 -7.14 40.29
CA ASP A 86 3.45 -7.18 38.94
C ASP A 86 3.48 -8.61 38.36
N ALA A 87 4.54 -9.39 38.62
CA ALA A 87 4.60 -10.79 38.23
C ALA A 87 3.53 -11.62 38.98
N ARG A 88 3.32 -11.37 40.27
CA ARG A 88 2.26 -12.03 41.07
C ARG A 88 0.86 -11.68 40.54
N THR A 89 0.61 -10.39 40.25
CA THR A 89 -0.64 -9.92 39.64
C THR A 89 -0.90 -10.62 38.33
N SER A 90 0.13 -10.71 37.46
CA SER A 90 0.06 -11.41 36.19
C SER A 90 -0.29 -12.89 36.35
N GLN A 91 0.34 -13.58 37.30
CA GLN A 91 0.06 -14.99 37.55
C GLN A 91 -1.39 -15.23 38.00
N ILE A 92 -1.89 -14.42 38.94
CA ILE A 92 -3.28 -14.51 39.43
C ILE A 92 -4.26 -14.23 38.28
N ALA A 93 -4.08 -13.13 37.57
CA ALA A 93 -5.02 -12.69 36.52
C ALA A 93 -5.09 -13.70 35.37
N ARG A 94 -3.96 -14.28 34.97
CA ARG A 94 -3.92 -15.35 33.95
C ARG A 94 -4.62 -16.62 34.43
N ALA A 95 -4.41 -17.01 35.68
CA ALA A 95 -5.08 -18.17 36.25
C ALA A 95 -6.61 -17.98 36.31
N ASP A 96 -7.08 -16.76 36.57
CA ASP A 96 -8.49 -16.36 36.59
C ASP A 96 -9.07 -16.14 35.15
N GLY A 97 -8.26 -16.25 34.11
CA GLY A 97 -8.68 -16.19 32.69
C GLY A 97 -8.68 -14.79 32.05
N ALA A 98 -8.10 -13.76 32.68
CA ALA A 98 -7.96 -12.42 32.11
C ALA A 98 -6.71 -12.32 31.24
N MET A 99 -6.78 -11.54 30.16
CA MET A 99 -5.57 -11.11 29.41
C MET A 99 -4.82 -10.07 30.23
N VAL A 100 -3.49 -10.17 30.28
CA VAL A 100 -2.65 -9.36 31.16
C VAL A 100 -1.71 -8.46 30.39
N ASN A 101 -1.63 -7.20 30.82
CA ASN A 101 -0.57 -6.25 30.48
C ASN A 101 0.19 -5.89 31.76
N ILE A 102 1.49 -6.09 31.78
CA ILE A 102 2.38 -5.59 32.81
C ILE A 102 2.96 -4.26 32.28
N VAL A 103 2.77 -3.18 33.04
CA VAL A 103 3.24 -1.87 32.62
C VAL A 103 4.76 -1.86 32.52
N ASP A 104 5.27 -1.33 31.41
CA ASP A 104 6.68 -1.27 31.05
C ASP A 104 7.41 -2.63 30.89
N ASN A 105 6.67 -3.74 30.87
CA ASN A 105 7.19 -5.06 30.59
C ASN A 105 6.46 -5.69 29.38
N LEU A 106 7.06 -5.56 28.19
CA LEU A 106 6.49 -6.10 26.95
C LEU A 106 6.59 -7.62 26.90
N GLY A 107 7.72 -8.19 27.35
CA GLY A 107 8.02 -9.63 27.20
C GLY A 107 7.02 -10.54 27.91
N ASP A 108 6.53 -10.12 29.07
CA ASP A 108 5.58 -10.89 29.88
C ASP A 108 4.12 -10.43 29.70
N SER A 109 3.87 -9.44 28.85
CA SER A 109 2.52 -8.96 28.52
C SER A 109 1.87 -9.77 27.42
N GLN A 110 0.56 -10.04 27.53
CA GLN A 110 -0.23 -10.72 26.49
C GLN A 110 -0.84 -9.74 25.50
N PHE A 111 -0.87 -8.46 25.81
CA PHE A 111 -1.28 -7.38 24.93
C PHE A 111 -0.56 -6.08 25.30
N ILE A 112 -0.52 -5.14 24.36
CA ILE A 112 0.07 -3.81 24.56
C ILE A 112 -1.00 -2.72 24.47
N THR A 113 -0.78 -1.61 25.19
CA THR A 113 -1.62 -0.42 25.07
C THR A 113 -0.98 0.54 24.08
N PRO A 114 -1.58 0.76 22.89
CA PRO A 114 -1.03 1.63 21.86
C PRO A 114 -1.15 3.12 22.22
N ALA A 115 -0.46 3.98 21.48
CA ALA A 115 -0.78 5.40 21.47
C ALA A 115 -2.12 5.60 20.74
N ILE A 116 -2.99 6.47 21.27
CA ILE A 116 -4.37 6.61 20.79
C ILE A 116 -4.62 8.06 20.35
N VAL A 117 -5.18 8.21 19.12
CA VAL A 117 -5.86 9.43 18.67
C VAL A 117 -7.36 9.19 18.75
N ASP A 118 -8.03 9.99 19.57
CA ASP A 118 -9.44 9.81 19.91
C ASP A 118 -10.29 10.95 19.32
N ARG A 119 -11.23 10.59 18.46
CA ARG A 119 -12.26 11.45 17.84
C ARG A 119 -13.65 10.83 17.99
N ASP A 120 -13.94 10.21 19.10
CA ASP A 120 -15.13 9.40 19.39
C ASP A 120 -16.29 9.60 18.39
N PRO A 121 -16.75 8.56 17.66
CA PRO A 121 -16.39 7.15 17.76
C PRO A 121 -15.22 6.71 16.85
N VAL A 122 -14.51 7.63 16.23
CA VAL A 122 -13.33 7.32 15.41
C VAL A 122 -12.11 7.24 16.32
N THR A 123 -11.47 6.09 16.37
CA THR A 123 -10.26 5.86 17.18
C THR A 123 -9.15 5.31 16.28
N ILE A 124 -7.93 5.86 16.42
CA ILE A 124 -6.74 5.36 15.75
C ILE A 124 -5.77 4.88 16.82
N ALA A 125 -5.33 3.63 16.71
CA ALA A 125 -4.35 3.01 17.60
C ALA A 125 -3.01 2.88 16.85
N ILE A 126 -1.91 3.30 17.49
CA ILE A 126 -0.57 3.32 16.92
C ILE A 126 0.34 2.46 17.78
N GLY A 127 0.76 1.32 17.27
CA GLY A 127 1.68 0.39 17.92
C GLY A 127 3.05 0.40 17.24
N THR A 128 4.11 0.29 18.03
CA THR A 128 5.50 0.12 17.58
C THR A 128 6.17 -1.08 18.23
N GLU A 129 5.37 -1.99 18.79
CA GLU A 129 5.85 -3.20 19.48
C GLU A 129 6.96 -2.90 20.53
N GLY A 130 6.85 -1.73 21.20
CA GLY A 130 7.84 -1.28 22.17
C GLY A 130 9.15 -0.74 21.58
N ALA A 131 9.38 -0.91 20.28
CA ALA A 131 10.66 -0.56 19.65
C ALA A 131 10.92 0.96 19.56
N ALA A 132 9.86 1.76 19.39
CA ALA A 132 10.03 3.20 19.11
C ALA A 132 8.93 4.09 19.73
N PRO A 133 8.90 4.29 21.05
CA PRO A 133 7.87 5.12 21.72
C PRO A 133 7.85 6.58 21.23
N VAL A 134 9.03 7.14 20.88
CA VAL A 134 9.14 8.50 20.36
C VAL A 134 8.48 8.61 18.99
N LEU A 135 8.66 7.62 18.13
CA LEU A 135 8.01 7.57 16.81
C LEU A 135 6.49 7.48 16.94
N ALA A 136 5.98 6.63 17.84
CA ALA A 136 4.55 6.55 18.10
C ALA A 136 3.95 7.89 18.57
N ARG A 137 4.67 8.65 19.39
CA ARG A 137 4.27 10.00 19.83
C ARG A 137 4.27 11.00 18.68
N ALA A 138 5.29 10.96 17.81
CA ALA A 138 5.39 11.85 16.65
C ALA A 138 4.24 11.61 15.66
N ILE A 139 3.97 10.34 15.33
CA ILE A 139 2.82 9.95 14.47
C ILE A 139 1.50 10.38 15.10
N LYS A 140 1.35 10.20 16.43
CA LYS A 140 0.16 10.66 17.14
C LYS A 140 -0.02 12.16 17.01
N ALA A 141 1.03 12.96 17.22
CA ALA A 141 0.97 14.42 17.14
C ALA A 141 0.58 14.90 15.73
N ASP A 142 1.16 14.33 14.69
CA ASP A 142 0.81 14.61 13.29
C ASP A 142 -0.68 14.29 13.01
N LEU A 143 -1.16 13.15 13.46
CA LEU A 143 -2.57 12.76 13.28
C LEU A 143 -3.53 13.64 14.10
N GLU A 144 -3.14 14.06 15.32
CA GLU A 144 -3.93 14.99 16.14
C GLU A 144 -4.10 16.35 15.45
N GLU A 145 -3.07 16.84 14.74
CA GLU A 145 -3.13 18.07 13.97
C GLU A 145 -3.99 17.92 12.71
N ARG A 146 -3.83 16.85 11.97
CA ARG A 146 -4.51 16.63 10.66
C ARG A 146 -5.97 16.22 10.78
N LEU A 147 -6.36 15.56 11.87
CA LEU A 147 -7.73 15.04 12.06
C LEU A 147 -8.57 15.99 12.91
N PRO A 148 -9.54 16.69 12.33
CA PRO A 148 -10.36 17.65 13.07
C PRO A 148 -11.27 16.97 14.12
N GLN A 149 -11.57 17.66 15.22
CA GLN A 149 -12.48 17.18 16.27
C GLN A 149 -13.88 16.86 15.72
N LYS A 150 -14.31 17.58 14.68
CA LYS A 150 -15.59 17.39 13.99
C LYS A 150 -15.76 16.01 13.37
N LEU A 151 -14.66 15.27 13.11
CA LEU A 151 -14.71 13.94 12.49
C LEU A 151 -15.60 12.98 13.27
N GLY A 152 -15.52 13.00 14.59
CA GLY A 152 -16.37 12.17 15.44
C GLY A 152 -17.86 12.52 15.33
N THR A 153 -18.17 13.81 15.27
CA THR A 153 -19.55 14.28 15.08
C THR A 153 -20.10 13.83 13.73
N LEU A 154 -19.31 13.95 12.65
CA LEU A 154 -19.68 13.43 11.33
C LEU A 154 -19.95 11.93 11.39
N ALA A 155 -19.12 11.17 12.07
CA ALA A 155 -19.28 9.73 12.20
C ALA A 155 -20.55 9.35 12.98
N ARG A 156 -20.87 10.06 14.08
CA ARG A 156 -22.09 9.82 14.88
C ARG A 156 -23.36 10.12 14.08
N ILE A 157 -23.42 11.29 13.42
CA ILE A 157 -24.56 11.67 12.60
C ILE A 157 -24.69 10.72 11.38
N GLY A 158 -23.59 10.39 10.73
CA GLY A 158 -23.60 9.40 9.65
C GLY A 158 -24.11 8.03 10.10
N LYS A 159 -23.76 7.58 11.32
CA LYS A 159 -24.28 6.33 11.88
C LYS A 159 -25.79 6.34 12.02
N SER A 160 -26.38 7.43 12.52
CA SER A 160 -27.85 7.55 12.64
C SER A 160 -28.56 7.61 11.28
N PHE A 161 -27.88 8.10 10.24
CA PHE A 161 -28.40 8.24 8.89
C PHE A 161 -28.33 6.95 8.04
N ARG A 162 -27.69 5.88 8.52
CA ARG A 162 -27.49 4.64 7.74
C ARG A 162 -28.77 4.07 7.14
N LYS A 163 -29.86 4.09 7.91
CA LYS A 163 -31.17 3.57 7.46
C LYS A 163 -31.73 4.37 6.27
N ALA A 164 -31.56 5.69 6.27
CA ALA A 164 -31.97 6.51 5.13
C ALA A 164 -31.12 6.23 3.87
N ALA A 165 -29.82 5.98 4.05
CA ALA A 165 -28.93 5.63 2.97
C ALA A 165 -29.24 4.25 2.32
N ASP A 166 -30.11 3.42 2.93
CA ASP A 166 -30.60 2.17 2.35
C ASP A 166 -31.47 2.39 1.08
N ALA A 167 -31.92 3.62 0.86
CA ALA A 167 -32.54 4.02 -0.40
C ALA A 167 -31.60 3.90 -1.62
N LEU A 168 -30.28 3.90 -1.39
CA LEU A 168 -29.29 3.64 -2.44
C LEU A 168 -28.98 2.14 -2.52
N PRO A 169 -28.79 1.59 -3.74
CA PRO A 169 -28.36 0.21 -3.91
C PRO A 169 -27.06 -0.08 -3.13
N MET A 170 -26.95 -1.31 -2.60
CA MET A 170 -25.68 -1.78 -2.03
C MET A 170 -24.56 -1.69 -3.06
N GLY A 171 -23.33 -1.47 -2.60
CA GLY A 171 -22.18 -1.38 -3.45
C GLY A 171 -21.76 0.08 -3.71
N ARG A 172 -21.41 0.39 -4.96
CA ARG A 172 -20.78 1.65 -5.35
C ARG A 172 -21.60 2.89 -5.04
N ALA A 173 -22.89 2.92 -5.40
CA ALA A 173 -23.74 4.10 -5.19
C ALA A 173 -23.76 4.54 -3.72
N ARG A 174 -23.89 3.57 -2.80
CA ARG A 174 -23.87 3.83 -1.36
C ARG A 174 -22.47 4.25 -0.86
N ARG A 175 -21.40 3.71 -1.44
CA ARG A 175 -20.01 4.12 -1.12
C ARG A 175 -19.72 5.54 -1.57
N ASP A 176 -20.09 5.88 -2.81
CA ASP A 176 -19.89 7.22 -3.37
C ASP A 176 -20.66 8.29 -2.57
N PHE A 177 -21.87 7.95 -2.11
CA PHE A 177 -22.63 8.78 -1.19
C PHE A 177 -21.87 9.03 0.12
N TRP A 178 -21.40 7.98 0.80
CA TRP A 178 -20.67 8.12 2.05
C TRP A 178 -19.34 8.84 1.88
N ARG A 179 -18.63 8.61 0.77
CA ARG A 179 -17.42 9.34 0.43
C ARG A 179 -17.70 10.84 0.24
N ASP A 180 -18.75 11.19 -0.53
CA ASP A 180 -19.16 12.58 -0.76
C ASP A 180 -19.53 13.25 0.57
N TYR A 181 -20.23 12.53 1.44
CA TYR A 181 -20.57 13.04 2.77
C TYR A 181 -19.33 13.27 3.65
N TYR A 182 -18.50 12.25 3.88
CA TYR A 182 -17.41 12.35 4.84
C TYR A 182 -16.27 13.27 4.40
N PHE A 183 -16.03 13.42 3.10
CA PHE A 183 -14.88 14.15 2.59
C PHE A 183 -15.22 15.46 1.86
N ASN A 184 -16.47 15.69 1.47
CA ASN A 184 -16.86 16.89 0.74
C ASN A 184 -17.95 17.70 1.44
N SER A 185 -19.17 17.17 1.62
CA SER A 185 -20.32 17.94 2.10
C SER A 185 -20.34 18.12 3.62
N GLY A 186 -20.10 17.05 4.39
CA GLY A 186 -20.11 17.08 5.84
C GLY A 186 -19.06 18.00 6.48
N PRO A 187 -17.77 17.97 6.04
CA PRO A 187 -16.77 18.90 6.59
C PRO A 187 -17.08 20.38 6.41
N LYS A 188 -17.84 20.74 5.39
CA LYS A 188 -18.22 22.15 5.08
C LYS A 188 -19.40 22.65 5.91
N ALA A 189 -20.17 21.78 6.55
CA ALA A 189 -21.33 22.18 7.36
C ALA A 189 -20.87 22.75 8.71
N ASP A 190 -21.47 23.82 9.19
CA ASP A 190 -21.02 24.54 10.40
C ASP A 190 -21.66 24.01 11.68
N SER A 191 -22.88 23.53 11.62
CA SER A 191 -23.63 23.02 12.76
C SER A 191 -24.10 21.57 12.55
N ASN A 192 -24.58 20.92 13.60
CA ASN A 192 -25.17 19.57 13.52
C ASN A 192 -26.43 19.57 12.62
N ALA A 193 -27.19 20.62 12.59
CA ALA A 193 -28.35 20.77 11.70
C ALA A 193 -27.93 20.87 10.23
N ASP A 194 -26.85 21.62 9.96
CA ASP A 194 -26.29 21.74 8.62
C ASP A 194 -25.67 20.41 8.14
N ILE A 195 -25.07 19.62 9.05
CA ILE A 195 -24.58 18.27 8.73
C ILE A 195 -25.74 17.36 8.32
N GLN A 196 -26.86 17.41 9.03
CA GLN A 196 -28.06 16.64 8.67
C GLN A 196 -28.60 17.06 7.31
N SER A 197 -28.74 18.35 7.08
CA SER A 197 -29.18 18.92 5.78
C SER A 197 -28.22 18.55 4.64
N ALA A 198 -26.91 18.55 4.90
CA ALA A 198 -25.90 18.10 3.93
C ALA A 198 -26.05 16.62 3.56
N LEU A 199 -26.39 15.76 4.53
CA LEU A 199 -26.69 14.34 4.29
C LEU A 199 -27.93 14.16 3.39
N ASP A 200 -29.03 14.85 3.72
CA ASP A 200 -30.29 14.78 2.95
C ASP A 200 -30.07 15.26 1.51
N THR A 201 -29.36 16.38 1.35
CA THR A 201 -29.06 16.97 0.02
C THR A 201 -28.14 16.03 -0.78
N THR A 202 -27.11 15.47 -0.12
CA THR A 202 -26.18 14.53 -0.76
C THR A 202 -26.90 13.25 -1.17
N LEU A 203 -27.80 12.72 -0.32
CA LEU A 203 -28.59 11.53 -0.63
C LEU A 203 -29.51 11.77 -1.84
N ALA A 204 -30.24 12.88 -1.84
CA ALA A 204 -31.13 13.26 -2.96
C ALA A 204 -30.33 13.37 -4.28
N LYS A 205 -29.16 14.00 -4.25
CA LYS A 205 -28.24 14.09 -5.38
C LYS A 205 -27.87 12.72 -5.91
N HIS A 206 -27.45 11.79 -5.04
CA HIS A 206 -27.03 10.44 -5.43
C HIS A 206 -28.18 9.55 -5.90
N ILE A 207 -29.41 9.73 -5.36
CA ILE A 207 -30.61 9.05 -5.86
C ILE A 207 -30.96 9.55 -7.27
N ALA A 208 -30.84 10.87 -7.51
CA ALA A 208 -31.15 11.46 -8.82
C ALA A 208 -30.08 11.17 -9.89
N GLN A 209 -28.87 10.80 -9.48
CA GLN A 209 -27.80 10.39 -10.42
C GLN A 209 -28.15 9.04 -11.03
N LYS A 210 -28.30 9.00 -12.38
CA LYS A 210 -28.26 7.73 -13.13
C LYS A 210 -26.96 7.01 -12.79
N SER A 211 -27.01 5.67 -12.71
CA SER A 211 -25.78 4.87 -12.57
C SER A 211 -24.74 5.36 -13.58
N ARG A 212 -23.52 5.63 -13.13
CA ARG A 212 -22.45 5.94 -14.08
C ARG A 212 -22.32 4.79 -15.07
N ASP A 213 -22.15 5.14 -16.34
CA ASP A 213 -21.90 4.15 -17.37
C ASP A 213 -20.68 3.33 -16.99
N ALA A 214 -20.73 2.06 -17.31
CA ALA A 214 -19.64 1.12 -17.15
C ALA A 214 -18.37 1.68 -17.79
N HIS A 215 -17.24 1.57 -17.09
CA HIS A 215 -15.99 2.20 -17.51
C HIS A 215 -14.79 1.31 -17.21
N VAL A 216 -13.84 1.29 -18.15
CA VAL A 216 -12.53 0.67 -17.98
C VAL A 216 -11.44 1.73 -17.91
N ALA A 217 -10.61 1.67 -16.88
CA ALA A 217 -9.38 2.44 -16.82
C ALA A 217 -8.19 1.53 -17.11
N PHE A 218 -7.47 1.78 -18.21
CA PHE A 218 -6.17 1.16 -18.49
C PHE A 218 -5.10 1.91 -17.71
N VAL A 219 -4.55 1.30 -16.68
CA VAL A 219 -3.70 1.98 -15.68
C VAL A 219 -2.29 1.41 -15.70
N GLY A 220 -1.30 2.28 -15.82
CA GLY A 220 0.10 1.92 -15.64
C GLY A 220 0.44 1.78 -14.16
N ALA A 221 0.90 0.58 -13.81
CA ALA A 221 1.34 0.25 -12.46
C ALA A 221 2.78 0.70 -12.17
N GLY A 222 3.47 1.30 -13.15
CA GLY A 222 4.89 1.55 -13.01
C GLY A 222 5.73 0.26 -13.01
N PRO A 223 7.02 0.36 -12.73
CA PRO A 223 7.98 -0.75 -12.84
C PRO A 223 7.96 -1.71 -11.63
N GLY A 224 7.36 -1.31 -10.50
CA GLY A 224 7.23 -2.17 -9.33
C GLY A 224 7.19 -1.46 -7.98
N ASP A 225 7.87 -0.32 -7.85
CA ASP A 225 7.83 0.52 -6.66
C ASP A 225 6.49 1.27 -6.57
N PRO A 226 5.70 1.12 -5.49
CA PRO A 226 4.45 1.84 -5.28
C PRO A 226 4.59 3.38 -5.28
N GLU A 227 5.75 3.92 -4.91
CA GLU A 227 6.00 5.37 -4.91
C GLU A 227 6.13 5.95 -6.32
N LEU A 228 6.38 5.09 -7.32
CA LEU A 228 6.43 5.47 -8.73
C LEU A 228 5.06 5.40 -9.42
N LEU A 229 3.98 5.15 -8.68
CA LEU A 229 2.63 5.31 -9.21
C LEU A 229 2.30 6.78 -9.43
N THR A 230 1.64 7.07 -10.56
CA THR A 230 1.04 8.40 -10.70
C THR A 230 -0.11 8.57 -9.69
N LEU A 231 -0.33 9.79 -9.22
CA LEU A 231 -1.45 10.10 -8.31
C LEU A 231 -2.81 9.65 -8.90
N LYS A 232 -2.95 9.76 -10.23
CA LYS A 232 -4.16 9.32 -10.93
C LYS A 232 -4.30 7.80 -10.95
N ALA A 233 -3.19 7.06 -11.12
CA ALA A 233 -3.18 5.60 -11.05
C ALA A 233 -3.55 5.11 -9.64
N ARG A 234 -2.94 5.68 -8.60
CA ARG A 234 -3.26 5.35 -7.21
C ARG A 234 -4.73 5.57 -6.89
N LYS A 235 -5.30 6.71 -7.33
CA LYS A 235 -6.72 7.00 -7.15
C LYS A 235 -7.61 6.00 -7.90
N ALA A 236 -7.26 5.64 -9.12
CA ALA A 236 -8.02 4.66 -9.91
C ALA A 236 -8.02 3.28 -9.25
N ILE A 237 -6.87 2.83 -8.71
CA ILE A 237 -6.75 1.56 -7.97
C ILE A 237 -7.65 1.58 -6.72
N ASP A 238 -7.60 2.65 -5.92
CA ASP A 238 -8.44 2.81 -4.73
C ASP A 238 -9.94 2.85 -5.06
N GLU A 239 -10.32 3.38 -6.23
CA GLU A 239 -11.73 3.50 -6.64
C GLU A 239 -12.28 2.27 -7.39
N ALA A 240 -11.43 1.33 -7.79
CA ALA A 240 -11.82 0.18 -8.59
C ALA A 240 -12.82 -0.75 -7.88
N ASP A 241 -13.78 -1.30 -8.61
CA ASP A 241 -14.61 -2.42 -8.16
C ASP A 241 -13.96 -3.76 -8.54
N VAL A 242 -13.29 -3.78 -9.71
CA VAL A 242 -12.55 -4.94 -10.21
C VAL A 242 -11.19 -4.47 -10.72
N ILE A 243 -10.14 -5.16 -10.33
CA ILE A 243 -8.79 -4.96 -10.83
C ILE A 243 -8.35 -6.22 -11.57
N ILE A 244 -8.15 -6.10 -12.88
CA ILE A 244 -7.58 -7.15 -13.71
C ILE A 244 -6.11 -6.79 -13.94
N HIS A 245 -5.18 -7.56 -13.37
CA HIS A 245 -3.77 -7.18 -13.37
C HIS A 245 -2.88 -8.19 -14.10
N ASP A 246 -1.76 -7.69 -14.63
CA ASP A 246 -0.70 -8.53 -15.20
C ASP A 246 0.14 -9.18 -14.09
N ARG A 247 0.76 -10.32 -14.42
CA ARG A 247 1.66 -11.06 -13.51
C ARG A 247 2.81 -10.21 -12.94
N LEU A 248 3.26 -9.19 -13.67
CA LEU A 248 4.39 -8.37 -13.27
C LEU A 248 4.02 -7.22 -12.32
N VAL A 249 2.75 -7.03 -12.00
CA VAL A 249 2.31 -6.09 -10.96
C VAL A 249 2.67 -6.67 -9.60
N THR A 250 3.32 -5.86 -8.74
CA THR A 250 3.79 -6.30 -7.43
C THR A 250 2.65 -6.37 -6.40
N GLY A 251 2.82 -7.19 -5.37
CA GLY A 251 1.85 -7.34 -4.28
C GLY A 251 1.57 -6.03 -3.56
N GLU A 252 2.62 -5.23 -3.31
CA GLU A 252 2.54 -3.95 -2.63
C GLU A 252 1.64 -2.94 -3.37
N ILE A 253 1.62 -3.00 -4.71
CA ILE A 253 0.70 -2.18 -5.52
C ILE A 253 -0.73 -2.70 -5.42
N LEU A 254 -0.95 -4.01 -5.39
CA LEU A 254 -2.28 -4.60 -5.23
C LEU A 254 -2.87 -4.34 -3.84
N GLU A 255 -2.05 -4.22 -2.80
CA GLU A 255 -2.47 -3.85 -1.45
C GLU A 255 -3.03 -2.42 -1.35
N LEU A 256 -2.78 -1.57 -2.34
CA LEU A 256 -3.40 -0.23 -2.42
C LEU A 256 -4.86 -0.27 -2.87
N ALA A 257 -5.34 -1.42 -3.34
CA ALA A 257 -6.73 -1.63 -3.68
C ALA A 257 -7.60 -1.69 -2.42
N ARG A 258 -8.88 -1.36 -2.59
CA ARG A 258 -9.85 -1.55 -1.51
C ARG A 258 -9.99 -3.04 -1.17
N ARG A 259 -10.24 -3.32 0.10
CA ARG A 259 -10.44 -4.69 0.60
C ARG A 259 -11.58 -5.42 -0.12
N GLU A 260 -12.60 -4.69 -0.56
CA GLU A 260 -13.79 -5.24 -1.24
C GLU A 260 -13.63 -5.32 -2.77
N ALA A 261 -12.52 -4.83 -3.33
CA ALA A 261 -12.27 -4.93 -4.76
C ALA A 261 -11.99 -6.38 -5.15
N LEU A 262 -12.57 -6.81 -6.27
CA LEU A 262 -12.25 -8.11 -6.84
C LEU A 262 -10.91 -8.01 -7.57
N ILE A 263 -9.93 -8.77 -7.13
CA ILE A 263 -8.61 -8.86 -7.77
C ILE A 263 -8.57 -10.09 -8.67
N VAL A 264 -8.32 -9.87 -9.96
CA VAL A 264 -8.25 -10.92 -10.98
C VAL A 264 -6.84 -10.96 -11.57
N ASP A 265 -6.11 -12.04 -11.34
CA ASP A 265 -4.80 -12.27 -11.94
C ASP A 265 -4.96 -12.72 -13.40
N ALA A 266 -4.61 -11.84 -14.35
CA ALA A 266 -4.60 -12.15 -15.78
C ALA A 266 -3.29 -12.83 -16.24
N GLY A 267 -2.35 -13.05 -15.36
CA GLY A 267 -1.05 -13.68 -15.65
C GLY A 267 -1.07 -15.19 -15.64
N LYS A 268 -2.09 -15.82 -15.01
CA LYS A 268 -2.17 -17.29 -14.86
C LYS A 268 -3.61 -17.80 -14.96
N GLU A 269 -3.79 -18.94 -15.59
CA GLU A 269 -4.97 -19.80 -15.41
C GLU A 269 -4.58 -20.96 -14.47
N GLY A 270 -4.78 -20.78 -13.17
CA GLY A 270 -4.41 -21.77 -12.16
C GLY A 270 -2.92 -22.15 -12.19
N PHE A 271 -2.57 -23.44 -12.31
CA PHE A 271 -1.22 -23.95 -12.50
C PHE A 271 -0.80 -24.05 -13.98
N GLY A 272 -1.60 -23.51 -14.92
CA GLY A 272 -1.44 -23.62 -16.36
C GLY A 272 -0.68 -22.49 -17.04
N PRO A 273 -0.71 -22.41 -18.38
CA PRO A 273 -0.11 -21.33 -19.16
C PRO A 273 -0.75 -19.97 -18.85
N SER A 274 -0.09 -18.90 -19.28
CA SER A 274 -0.62 -17.52 -19.13
C SER A 274 -1.99 -17.40 -19.81
N MET A 275 -2.88 -16.62 -19.20
CA MET A 275 -4.21 -16.32 -19.74
C MET A 275 -4.11 -15.73 -21.15
N SER A 276 -4.95 -16.21 -22.07
CA SER A 276 -5.00 -15.70 -23.44
C SER A 276 -5.53 -14.26 -23.47
N GLN A 277 -5.10 -13.46 -24.45
CA GLN A 277 -5.62 -12.09 -24.62
C GLN A 277 -7.14 -12.09 -24.84
N THR A 278 -7.66 -13.09 -25.57
CA THR A 278 -9.11 -13.25 -25.77
C THR A 278 -9.86 -13.42 -24.44
N ARG A 279 -9.29 -14.17 -23.49
CA ARG A 279 -9.91 -14.34 -22.16
C ARG A 279 -9.83 -13.08 -21.34
N ILE A 280 -8.70 -12.34 -21.39
CA ILE A 280 -8.56 -11.02 -20.73
C ILE A 280 -9.62 -10.06 -21.26
N ASN A 281 -9.78 -9.98 -22.57
CA ASN A 281 -10.77 -9.14 -23.23
C ASN A 281 -12.20 -9.50 -22.82
N ALA A 282 -12.50 -10.81 -22.73
CA ALA A 282 -13.79 -11.29 -22.24
C ALA A 282 -14.06 -10.89 -20.77
N LEU A 283 -13.07 -10.98 -19.90
CA LEU A 283 -13.18 -10.53 -18.49
C LEU A 283 -13.47 -9.05 -18.38
N ILE A 284 -12.80 -8.23 -19.20
CA ILE A 284 -13.05 -6.77 -19.25
C ILE A 284 -14.51 -6.51 -19.61
N ALA A 285 -15.02 -7.14 -20.67
CA ALA A 285 -16.39 -6.97 -21.12
C ALA A 285 -17.41 -7.49 -20.09
N GLU A 286 -17.18 -8.67 -19.52
CA GLU A 286 -18.06 -9.30 -18.52
C GLU A 286 -18.25 -8.42 -17.28
N HIS A 287 -17.16 -7.98 -16.67
CA HIS A 287 -17.23 -7.16 -15.47
C HIS A 287 -17.81 -5.76 -15.74
N THR A 288 -17.51 -5.21 -16.91
CA THR A 288 -18.02 -3.88 -17.28
C THR A 288 -19.53 -3.92 -17.57
N GLN A 289 -20.03 -4.95 -18.24
CA GLN A 289 -21.49 -5.13 -18.49
C GLN A 289 -22.29 -5.25 -17.18
N ASN A 290 -21.66 -5.72 -16.10
CA ASN A 290 -22.25 -5.74 -14.77
C ASN A 290 -22.20 -4.38 -14.04
N GLY A 291 -21.80 -3.32 -14.73
CA GLY A 291 -21.75 -1.94 -14.19
C GLY A 291 -20.57 -1.64 -13.28
N ALA A 292 -19.57 -2.54 -13.23
CA ALA A 292 -18.37 -2.33 -12.42
C ALA A 292 -17.44 -1.28 -13.04
N GLN A 293 -16.72 -0.56 -12.16
CA GLN A 293 -15.55 0.22 -12.57
C GLN A 293 -14.33 -0.70 -12.60
N VAL A 294 -13.92 -1.03 -13.81
CA VAL A 294 -12.82 -1.95 -14.05
C VAL A 294 -11.52 -1.17 -14.18
N VAL A 295 -10.51 -1.57 -13.44
CA VAL A 295 -9.12 -1.17 -13.66
C VAL A 295 -8.39 -2.33 -14.33
N ARG A 296 -7.92 -2.10 -15.54
CA ARG A 296 -6.96 -2.98 -16.20
C ARG A 296 -5.55 -2.50 -15.85
N LEU A 297 -4.92 -3.15 -14.88
CA LEU A 297 -3.65 -2.73 -14.30
C LEU A 297 -2.48 -3.42 -15.01
N LYS A 298 -1.65 -2.65 -15.69
CA LYS A 298 -0.57 -3.12 -16.56
C LYS A 298 0.78 -2.69 -15.99
N SER A 299 1.75 -3.60 -15.95
CA SER A 299 3.11 -3.26 -15.52
C SER A 299 3.75 -2.20 -16.42
N GLY A 300 4.47 -1.25 -15.84
CA GLY A 300 5.07 -0.13 -16.55
C GLY A 300 4.03 0.89 -17.04
N ASP A 301 4.06 1.17 -18.32
CA ASP A 301 3.12 2.04 -19.02
C ASP A 301 2.26 1.21 -20.01
N PRO A 302 0.93 1.33 -19.98
CA PRO A 302 0.04 0.60 -20.89
C PRO A 302 0.35 0.83 -22.36
N THR A 303 0.89 2.00 -22.70
CA THR A 303 1.18 2.44 -24.09
C THR A 303 2.49 1.87 -24.64
N ILE A 304 3.33 1.25 -23.79
CA ILE A 304 4.64 0.70 -24.19
C ILE A 304 4.60 -0.83 -24.12
N PHE A 305 4.51 -1.48 -25.29
CA PHE A 305 4.43 -2.95 -25.45
C PHE A 305 3.36 -3.64 -24.60
N GLY A 306 2.27 -2.91 -24.29
CA GLY A 306 1.19 -3.36 -23.40
C GLY A 306 0.02 -4.03 -24.11
N ARG A 307 0.02 -4.24 -25.43
CA ARG A 307 -1.11 -4.76 -26.22
C ARG A 307 -2.41 -3.95 -25.99
N LEU A 308 -2.26 -2.65 -25.73
CA LEU A 308 -3.38 -1.78 -25.35
C LEU A 308 -4.44 -1.68 -26.44
N ASP A 309 -4.04 -1.64 -27.71
CA ASP A 309 -4.96 -1.47 -28.84
C ASP A 309 -5.97 -2.61 -28.93
N GLU A 310 -5.56 -3.87 -28.68
CA GLU A 310 -6.44 -5.03 -28.69
C GLU A 310 -7.50 -4.96 -27.57
N GLU A 311 -7.14 -4.38 -26.42
CA GLU A 311 -8.06 -4.18 -25.30
C GLU A 311 -9.02 -3.00 -25.59
N ILE A 312 -8.54 -1.93 -26.25
CA ILE A 312 -9.35 -0.79 -26.69
C ILE A 312 -10.37 -1.23 -27.77
N GLU A 313 -9.94 -2.04 -28.75
CA GLU A 313 -10.83 -2.60 -29.77
C GLU A 313 -11.99 -3.37 -29.15
N THR A 314 -11.70 -4.14 -28.09
CA THR A 314 -12.74 -4.83 -27.32
C THR A 314 -13.72 -3.87 -26.66
N CYS A 315 -13.23 -2.77 -26.08
CA CYS A 315 -14.09 -1.75 -25.51
C CYS A 315 -14.98 -1.12 -26.57
N ALA A 316 -14.43 -0.80 -27.74
CA ALA A 316 -15.19 -0.25 -28.86
C ALA A 316 -16.29 -1.22 -29.35
N ALA A 317 -15.94 -2.51 -29.50
CA ALA A 317 -16.91 -3.54 -29.93
C ALA A 317 -18.10 -3.73 -28.97
N HIS A 318 -17.91 -3.43 -27.68
CA HIS A 318 -18.95 -3.58 -26.66
C HIS A 318 -19.52 -2.24 -26.17
N ASN A 319 -19.21 -1.12 -26.84
CA ASN A 319 -19.61 0.25 -26.44
C ASN A 319 -19.24 0.59 -24.99
N ILE A 320 -18.06 0.15 -24.53
CA ILE A 320 -17.55 0.41 -23.18
C ILE A 320 -16.73 1.68 -23.20
N ALA A 321 -17.07 2.66 -22.35
CA ALA A 321 -16.25 3.85 -22.15
C ALA A 321 -14.94 3.48 -21.47
N TYR A 322 -13.84 4.11 -21.89
CA TYR A 322 -12.53 3.83 -21.30
C TYR A 322 -11.70 5.11 -21.10
N SER A 323 -10.66 4.98 -20.27
CA SER A 323 -9.62 5.99 -20.14
C SER A 323 -8.26 5.31 -20.02
N ILE A 324 -7.20 6.05 -20.40
CA ILE A 324 -5.82 5.59 -20.28
C ILE A 324 -5.13 6.47 -19.25
N ILE A 325 -4.49 5.82 -18.28
CA ILE A 325 -3.68 6.46 -17.24
C ILE A 325 -2.25 5.96 -17.42
N PRO A 326 -1.34 6.80 -17.92
CA PRO A 326 0.03 6.41 -18.15
C PRO A 326 0.75 6.04 -16.85
N GLY A 327 1.79 5.24 -16.97
CA GLY A 327 2.68 4.88 -15.88
C GLY A 327 4.14 5.18 -16.22
N ILE A 328 5.03 5.01 -15.23
CA ILE A 328 6.47 5.06 -15.47
C ILE A 328 6.89 3.75 -16.11
N THR A 329 7.36 3.82 -17.36
CA THR A 329 7.86 2.63 -18.05
C THR A 329 9.14 2.11 -17.43
N ALA A 330 9.36 0.80 -17.46
CA ALA A 330 10.53 0.15 -16.85
C ALA A 330 11.86 0.73 -17.31
N ALA A 331 11.98 1.14 -18.58
CA ALA A 331 13.18 1.78 -19.08
C ALA A 331 13.48 3.13 -18.42
N SER A 332 12.45 3.95 -18.11
CA SER A 332 12.66 5.24 -17.43
C SER A 332 13.16 5.05 -15.98
N ALA A 333 12.61 4.10 -15.25
CA ALA A 333 13.09 3.78 -13.91
C ALA A 333 14.51 3.18 -13.95
N ALA A 334 14.74 2.27 -14.88
CA ALA A 334 16.04 1.63 -15.05
C ALA A 334 17.16 2.61 -15.42
N VAL A 335 16.92 3.56 -16.32
CA VAL A 335 17.95 4.56 -16.68
C VAL A 335 18.24 5.53 -15.54
N ALA A 336 17.23 5.84 -14.73
CA ALA A 336 17.41 6.64 -13.52
C ALA A 336 18.26 5.89 -12.47
N SER A 337 18.03 4.60 -12.29
CA SER A 337 18.78 3.79 -11.31
C SER A 337 20.27 3.64 -11.63
N ILE A 338 20.66 3.75 -12.90
CA ILE A 338 22.08 3.76 -13.31
C ILE A 338 22.68 5.19 -13.37
N GLY A 339 21.97 6.21 -12.90
CA GLY A 339 22.44 7.60 -12.88
C GLY A 339 22.64 8.23 -14.26
N GLN A 340 21.99 7.70 -15.30
CA GLN A 340 22.15 8.14 -16.70
C GLN A 340 20.91 8.88 -17.21
N SER A 341 21.08 9.50 -18.38
CA SER A 341 19.99 10.04 -19.20
C SER A 341 19.98 9.35 -20.55
N PHE A 342 18.81 9.06 -21.07
CA PHE A 342 18.65 8.54 -22.43
C PHE A 342 19.22 9.49 -23.50
N THR A 343 19.13 10.80 -23.25
CA THR A 343 19.56 11.82 -24.20
C THR A 343 20.67 12.69 -23.60
N ARG A 344 21.65 13.07 -24.41
CA ARG A 344 22.72 13.98 -24.04
C ARG A 344 23.11 14.85 -25.26
N ARG A 345 23.22 16.17 -25.05
CA ARG A 345 23.72 17.06 -26.10
C ARG A 345 25.09 16.58 -26.57
N GLY A 346 25.27 16.52 -27.89
CA GLY A 346 26.50 16.08 -28.52
C GLY A 346 26.71 14.56 -28.57
N ARG A 347 25.85 13.75 -27.87
CA ARG A 347 25.91 12.31 -27.99
C ARG A 347 24.81 11.78 -28.92
N ASN A 348 23.54 12.00 -28.59
CA ASN A 348 22.44 11.42 -29.37
C ASN A 348 21.22 12.34 -29.42
N GLY A 349 20.62 12.43 -30.64
CA GLY A 349 19.36 13.16 -30.88
C GLY A 349 18.11 12.27 -30.78
N SER A 350 18.27 10.96 -30.57
CA SER A 350 17.15 10.01 -30.49
C SER A 350 17.41 8.93 -29.46
N VAL A 351 16.32 8.33 -28.97
CA VAL A 351 16.30 7.12 -28.17
C VAL A 351 15.25 6.17 -28.74
N ARG A 352 15.49 4.87 -28.69
CA ARG A 352 14.58 3.86 -29.22
C ARG A 352 14.13 2.92 -28.11
N PHE A 353 12.82 2.70 -28.02
CA PHE A 353 12.24 1.60 -27.24
C PHE A 353 11.94 0.46 -28.21
N LEU A 354 12.54 -0.69 -27.95
CA LEU A 354 12.49 -1.84 -28.84
C LEU A 354 11.98 -3.06 -28.06
N THR A 355 11.35 -4.00 -28.77
CA THR A 355 11.02 -5.31 -28.21
C THR A 355 12.00 -6.37 -28.69
N GLY A 356 12.41 -7.28 -27.83
CA GLY A 356 13.25 -8.42 -28.24
C GLY A 356 12.48 -9.51 -28.98
N HIS A 357 11.14 -9.56 -28.85
CA HIS A 357 10.30 -10.56 -29.48
C HIS A 357 9.04 -9.93 -30.06
N ASP A 358 8.59 -10.48 -31.18
CA ASP A 358 7.30 -10.23 -31.80
C ASP A 358 6.49 -11.53 -31.92
N MET A 359 5.40 -11.50 -32.67
CA MET A 359 4.54 -12.66 -32.90
C MET A 359 5.22 -13.76 -33.72
N LYS A 360 6.29 -13.44 -34.48
CA LYS A 360 7.00 -14.37 -35.37
C LYS A 360 8.28 -14.91 -34.76
N GLY A 361 8.69 -14.40 -33.59
CA GLY A 361 9.91 -14.82 -32.89
C GLY A 361 10.75 -13.64 -32.43
N PHE A 362 12.03 -13.60 -32.79
CA PHE A 362 12.88 -12.45 -32.51
C PHE A 362 12.52 -11.28 -33.42
N ALA A 363 12.26 -10.12 -32.82
CA ALA A 363 11.86 -8.93 -33.55
C ALA A 363 13.01 -8.41 -34.45
N ASP A 364 12.67 -8.03 -35.67
CA ASP A 364 13.62 -7.38 -36.59
C ASP A 364 13.56 -5.86 -36.43
N HIS A 365 14.72 -5.22 -36.55
CA HIS A 365 14.88 -3.79 -36.31
C HIS A 365 15.85 -3.19 -37.38
N ASP A 366 15.91 -1.86 -37.43
CA ASP A 366 16.94 -1.15 -38.19
C ASP A 366 18.31 -1.27 -37.49
N TRP A 367 18.93 -2.44 -37.69
CA TRP A 367 20.20 -2.80 -37.04
C TRP A 367 21.35 -1.89 -37.47
N ALA A 368 21.35 -1.43 -38.70
CA ALA A 368 22.38 -0.51 -39.22
C ALA A 368 22.38 0.83 -38.44
N SER A 369 21.21 1.35 -38.12
CA SER A 369 21.11 2.57 -37.31
C SER A 369 21.39 2.33 -35.84
N LEU A 370 21.14 1.12 -35.33
CA LEU A 370 21.42 0.74 -33.94
C LEU A 370 22.88 0.42 -33.69
N ALA A 371 23.62 0.07 -34.73
CA ALA A 371 25.08 -0.21 -34.68
C ALA A 371 25.94 1.06 -34.63
N LYS A 372 25.37 2.26 -34.80
CA LYS A 372 26.14 3.52 -34.75
C LYS A 372 26.65 3.80 -33.33
N PRO A 373 27.83 4.45 -33.20
CA PRO A 373 28.45 4.71 -31.89
C PRO A 373 27.60 5.55 -30.91
N ASP A 374 26.73 6.41 -31.46
CA ASP A 374 25.86 7.32 -30.71
C ASP A 374 24.46 6.75 -30.48
N ALA A 375 24.21 5.50 -30.90
CA ALA A 375 22.91 4.88 -30.75
C ALA A 375 22.59 4.55 -29.30
N VAL A 376 21.40 4.95 -28.85
CA VAL A 376 20.86 4.59 -27.53
C VAL A 376 19.51 3.89 -27.70
N ALA A 377 19.40 2.70 -27.13
CA ALA A 377 18.17 1.92 -27.15
C ALA A 377 17.89 1.23 -25.82
N ALA A 378 16.61 1.06 -25.50
CA ALA A 378 16.10 0.21 -24.44
C ALA A 378 15.31 -0.95 -25.06
N ILE A 379 15.75 -2.18 -24.80
CA ILE A 379 15.13 -3.39 -25.36
C ILE A 379 14.34 -4.09 -24.25
N TYR A 380 13.04 -4.14 -24.43
CA TYR A 380 12.10 -4.89 -23.61
C TYR A 380 12.01 -6.34 -24.05
N MET A 381 11.71 -7.26 -23.13
CA MET A 381 11.61 -8.69 -23.44
C MET A 381 12.88 -9.25 -24.10
N GLY A 382 14.02 -8.56 -23.94
CA GLY A 382 15.29 -8.86 -24.61
C GLY A 382 16.06 -10.05 -24.05
N LYS A 383 15.74 -10.55 -22.87
CA LYS A 383 16.50 -11.60 -22.18
C LYS A 383 16.77 -12.82 -23.08
N LYS A 384 15.74 -13.40 -23.69
CA LYS A 384 15.89 -14.54 -24.61
C LYS A 384 16.48 -14.14 -25.97
N ALA A 385 16.37 -12.88 -26.33
CA ALA A 385 16.86 -12.31 -27.59
C ALA A 385 18.30 -11.79 -27.49
N ALA A 386 18.95 -11.80 -26.31
CA ALA A 386 20.25 -11.18 -26.08
C ALA A 386 21.32 -11.63 -27.10
N ARG A 387 21.47 -12.93 -27.32
CA ARG A 387 22.39 -13.49 -28.32
C ARG A 387 22.02 -13.07 -29.75
N PHE A 388 20.75 -13.04 -30.10
CA PHE A 388 20.28 -12.58 -31.42
C PHE A 388 20.59 -11.11 -31.61
N VAL A 389 20.27 -10.25 -30.66
CA VAL A 389 20.56 -8.80 -30.68
C VAL A 389 22.07 -8.56 -30.82
N GLN A 390 22.89 -9.24 -30.03
CA GLN A 390 24.35 -9.16 -30.11
C GLN A 390 24.84 -9.49 -31.53
N GLY A 391 24.42 -10.64 -32.06
CA GLY A 391 24.82 -11.08 -33.41
C GLY A 391 24.44 -10.10 -34.50
N ARG A 392 23.21 -9.59 -34.44
CA ARG A 392 22.71 -8.60 -35.42
C ARG A 392 23.50 -7.28 -35.39
N LEU A 393 23.76 -6.75 -34.19
CA LEU A 393 24.53 -5.51 -34.02
C LEU A 393 25.97 -5.67 -34.50
N LEU A 394 26.65 -6.77 -34.15
CA LEU A 394 28.01 -7.06 -34.61
C LEU A 394 28.09 -7.25 -36.15
N MET A 395 27.11 -7.92 -36.76
CA MET A 395 27.01 -8.08 -38.22
C MET A 395 26.87 -6.74 -38.95
N HIS A 396 26.28 -5.75 -38.31
CA HIS A 396 26.11 -4.39 -38.86
C HIS A 396 27.21 -3.43 -38.42
N GLY A 397 28.33 -3.95 -37.88
CA GLY A 397 29.55 -3.18 -37.60
C GLY A 397 29.52 -2.41 -36.28
N ALA A 398 28.66 -2.76 -35.33
CA ALA A 398 28.74 -2.18 -33.99
C ALA A 398 30.07 -2.53 -33.32
N ASP A 399 30.63 -1.58 -32.57
CA ASP A 399 31.82 -1.82 -31.78
C ASP A 399 31.56 -2.89 -30.72
N ARG A 400 32.46 -3.87 -30.55
CA ARG A 400 32.38 -4.93 -29.54
C ARG A 400 32.34 -4.39 -28.13
N LEU A 401 33.01 -3.26 -27.88
CA LEU A 401 33.08 -2.56 -26.62
C LEU A 401 31.88 -1.63 -26.35
N THR A 402 30.93 -1.54 -27.31
CA THR A 402 29.70 -0.75 -27.06
C THR A 402 29.11 -1.09 -25.68
N PRO A 403 28.92 -0.08 -24.81
CA PRO A 403 28.39 -0.32 -23.47
C PRO A 403 26.99 -0.92 -23.55
N VAL A 404 26.75 -1.93 -22.73
CA VAL A 404 25.45 -2.56 -22.55
C VAL A 404 25.19 -2.68 -21.06
N THR A 405 23.97 -2.38 -20.62
CA THR A 405 23.57 -2.61 -19.23
C THR A 405 22.26 -3.37 -19.19
N LEU A 406 22.20 -4.45 -18.46
CA LEU A 406 20.97 -5.14 -18.16
C LEU A 406 20.49 -4.70 -16.77
N ILE A 407 19.24 -4.31 -16.66
CA ILE A 407 18.61 -3.97 -15.40
C ILE A 407 17.45 -4.94 -15.18
N GLU A 408 17.63 -5.81 -14.20
CA GLU A 408 16.62 -6.78 -13.76
C GLU A 408 15.83 -6.18 -12.61
N ASN A 409 14.53 -6.40 -12.57
CA ASN A 409 13.61 -5.97 -11.51
C ASN A 409 13.73 -4.46 -11.19
N ALA A 410 13.77 -3.62 -12.23
CA ALA A 410 13.94 -2.17 -12.09
C ALA A 410 12.95 -1.59 -11.06
N SER A 411 13.45 -0.77 -10.14
CA SER A 411 12.77 -0.14 -9.00
C SER A 411 12.28 -1.07 -7.89
N ARG A 412 12.55 -2.35 -7.94
CA ARG A 412 12.15 -3.30 -6.88
C ARG A 412 13.29 -3.49 -5.87
N PRO A 413 12.99 -3.99 -4.65
CA PRO A 413 14.03 -4.22 -3.64
C PRO A 413 15.14 -5.19 -4.08
N ASP A 414 14.81 -6.11 -5.00
CA ASP A 414 15.71 -7.10 -5.59
C ASP A 414 16.27 -6.67 -6.95
N GLN A 415 16.30 -5.37 -7.24
CA GLN A 415 16.88 -4.82 -8.45
C GLN A 415 18.36 -5.21 -8.59
N ARG A 416 18.73 -5.61 -9.80
CA ARG A 416 20.14 -5.91 -10.15
C ARG A 416 20.55 -5.12 -11.39
N ILE A 417 21.71 -4.48 -11.31
CA ILE A 417 22.35 -3.76 -12.41
C ILE A 417 23.53 -4.59 -12.86
N ILE A 418 23.55 -4.99 -14.12
CA ILE A 418 24.58 -5.87 -14.70
C ILE A 418 25.22 -5.13 -15.88
N PRO A 419 26.37 -4.45 -15.65
CA PRO A 419 27.15 -3.84 -16.72
C PRO A 419 27.77 -4.92 -17.60
N ALA A 420 27.79 -4.67 -18.89
CA ALA A 420 28.37 -5.55 -19.90
C ALA A 420 28.86 -4.74 -21.09
N THR A 421 29.49 -5.40 -22.03
CA THR A 421 29.74 -4.87 -23.38
C THR A 421 28.91 -5.64 -24.40
N LEU A 422 28.82 -5.14 -25.61
CA LEU A 422 28.14 -5.86 -26.68
C LEU A 422 28.76 -7.25 -26.89
N GLU A 423 30.09 -7.40 -26.72
CA GLU A 423 30.80 -8.67 -26.86
C GLU A 423 30.37 -9.70 -25.81
N THR A 424 30.10 -9.27 -24.58
CA THR A 424 29.75 -10.16 -23.45
C THR A 424 28.24 -10.30 -23.21
N LEU A 425 27.41 -9.60 -23.98
CA LEU A 425 25.95 -9.56 -23.77
C LEU A 425 25.31 -10.96 -23.76
N ALA A 426 25.76 -11.88 -24.63
CA ALA A 426 25.19 -13.22 -24.72
C ALA A 426 25.57 -14.12 -23.54
N ASP A 427 26.64 -13.77 -22.80
CA ASP A 427 27.13 -14.54 -21.66
C ASP A 427 26.45 -14.17 -20.35
N VAL A 428 25.63 -13.10 -20.36
CA VAL A 428 24.84 -12.69 -19.20
C VAL A 428 23.63 -13.63 -19.04
N THR A 429 23.84 -14.77 -18.37
CA THR A 429 22.81 -15.82 -18.19
C THR A 429 22.08 -15.75 -16.85
N ALA A 430 22.62 -15.05 -15.86
CA ALA A 430 22.15 -15.03 -14.47
C ALA A 430 20.91 -14.15 -14.23
N VAL A 431 20.15 -13.75 -15.28
CA VAL A 431 18.93 -12.95 -15.18
C VAL A 431 17.73 -13.87 -15.12
N THR A 432 16.95 -13.83 -14.05
CA THR A 432 15.76 -14.68 -13.83
C THR A 432 14.45 -13.91 -13.96
N GLY A 433 14.43 -12.66 -13.49
CA GLY A 433 13.28 -11.75 -13.49
C GLY A 433 13.07 -10.99 -14.80
N PRO A 434 12.08 -10.09 -14.82
CA PRO A 434 11.88 -9.14 -15.92
C PRO A 434 13.07 -8.18 -16.02
N ALA A 435 13.56 -7.96 -17.23
CA ALA A 435 14.73 -7.12 -17.45
C ALA A 435 14.58 -6.22 -18.69
N VAL A 436 15.24 -5.06 -18.62
CA VAL A 436 15.45 -4.15 -19.74
C VAL A 436 16.94 -4.17 -20.09
N ILE A 437 17.27 -4.24 -21.38
CA ILE A 437 18.64 -4.15 -21.89
C ILE A 437 18.85 -2.77 -22.48
N PHE A 438 19.85 -2.06 -22.01
CA PHE A 438 20.28 -0.80 -22.62
C PHE A 438 21.47 -1.04 -23.55
N ILE A 439 21.39 -0.51 -24.74
CA ILE A 439 22.49 -0.42 -25.69
C ILE A 439 23.00 1.03 -25.69
N GLY A 440 24.31 1.23 -25.64
CA GLY A 440 24.96 2.54 -25.65
C GLY A 440 24.96 3.27 -24.29
N LEU A 441 24.64 2.58 -23.20
CA LEU A 441 24.63 3.14 -21.85
C LEU A 441 25.33 2.20 -20.86
N ALA A 442 26.22 2.77 -20.03
CA ALA A 442 26.82 2.14 -18.84
C ALA A 442 26.37 2.88 -17.57
N PRO A 443 26.41 2.24 -16.40
CA PRO A 443 26.24 2.94 -15.13
C PRO A 443 27.26 4.09 -15.00
N ARG A 444 26.84 5.21 -14.40
CA ARG A 444 27.71 6.40 -14.30
C ARG A 444 29.00 6.12 -13.55
N ASP A 445 28.93 5.34 -12.49
CA ASP A 445 30.11 4.99 -11.65
C ASP A 445 31.11 4.10 -12.41
N ALA A 446 30.62 3.17 -13.22
CA ALA A 446 31.48 2.35 -14.08
C ALA A 446 32.13 3.17 -15.21
N ALA A 447 31.42 4.16 -15.75
CA ALA A 447 31.97 5.08 -16.74
C ALA A 447 33.08 5.97 -16.19
N ASN A 448 32.97 6.39 -14.92
CA ASN A 448 34.01 7.17 -14.25
C ASN A 448 35.26 6.31 -13.96
N SER A 449 35.08 5.05 -13.58
CA SER A 449 36.19 4.11 -13.33
C SER A 449 36.99 3.78 -14.61
N LEU A 450 36.34 3.80 -15.77
CA LEU A 450 37.01 3.59 -17.08
C LEU A 450 37.74 4.86 -17.58
N ALA A 451 37.27 6.04 -17.18
CA ALA A 451 37.91 7.30 -17.53
C ALA A 451 39.20 7.58 -16.73
N ASP A 452 39.34 6.96 -15.57
CA ASP A 452 40.52 7.06 -14.69
C ASP A 452 41.64 6.04 -15.02
N LEU A 453 41.43 5.15 -15.98
CA LEU A 453 42.49 4.28 -16.47
C LEU A 453 43.46 5.10 -17.35
N PRO A 454 44.77 5.05 -17.07
CA PRO A 454 45.74 5.75 -17.90
C PRO A 454 45.62 5.24 -19.35
N GLN A 455 45.44 6.13 -20.29
CA GLN A 455 45.60 5.80 -21.71
C GLN A 455 47.06 5.38 -21.91
N GLU A 456 47.32 4.09 -21.97
CA GLU A 456 48.61 3.60 -22.44
C GLU A 456 48.74 4.09 -23.89
N GLU A 457 49.67 5.00 -24.09
CA GLU A 457 50.15 5.39 -25.40
C GLU A 457 50.64 4.15 -26.16
N PHE A 458 49.86 3.63 -27.07
CA PHE A 458 50.35 2.74 -28.09
C PHE A 458 51.11 3.60 -29.13
N ALA A 459 52.42 3.64 -28.93
CA ALA A 459 53.36 4.13 -29.93
C ALA A 459 53.50 3.09 -31.09
#